data_a94197e28a5db14e54576339f9ffe61b
#
_entry.id   a94197e28a5db14e54576339f9ffe61b
#
_cell.length_a   1.000
_cell.length_b   1.000
_cell.length_c   1.000
_cell.angle_alpha   90.00
_cell.angle_beta   90.00
_cell.angle_gamma   90.00
#
_symmetry.space_group_name_H-M   'P 1'
#
loop_
_entity.id
_entity.type
_entity.pdbx_description
1 polymer ?
#
loop_
_entity_poly.entity_id
_entity_poly.type
_entity_poly.pdbx_seq_one_letter_code
_entity_poly.pdbx_strand_id
1 'polypeptide(L)'
;VLVISIWEKIGVLHNHFLVHLPPITPNGLIIRKAMYVYDDLDQRIINERVAQFQDQMDRYLDGKIPEEEFLPLRLQNGIYVQRYAPMLRIAVPYGMLNSQQLRIMAEIARDYDRGYAHFSTRQNLQYNWPKLEECPEILGKLATVQMHAVQTSGNCIRNTTTDEYAGVIAEELVDPRPYCEIIRQWSTFHPEFAFLPRKFKIAVNSVEGADRAATRMHDVGIQIIRNEAGELGYRVYAGGGLGRTPILSSVVREFLPEEDLLTYLDAIIRVYNQFGRRDNKYKARIKILVKALGVERFSELVEAEWEHLKDGDGKLPSEELERIKSHFTEPDYL
;
A
#
# COMPACT_ATOMS: atom_id res chain seq x y z
N VAL A 1 -22.35 3.36 5.62
CA VAL A 1 -22.41 4.66 4.94
C VAL A 1 -21.05 5.04 4.34
N LEU A 2 -19.92 4.57 4.89
CA LEU A 2 -18.57 4.89 4.40
C LEU A 2 -18.11 4.04 3.18
N VAL A 3 -18.82 2.98 2.85
CA VAL A 3 -18.45 2.06 1.75
C VAL A 3 -18.83 2.61 0.37
N ILE A 4 -19.76 3.55 0.30
CA ILE A 4 -20.27 4.12 -0.95
C ILE A 4 -19.27 5.11 -1.59
N SER A 5 -18.45 5.78 -0.79
CA SER A 5 -17.56 6.85 -1.26
C SER A 5 -16.33 6.39 -2.07
N ILE A 6 -15.88 5.15 -1.91
CA ILE A 6 -14.70 4.64 -2.66
C ILE A 6 -15.08 4.14 -4.04
N TRP A 7 -16.27 3.55 -4.18
CA TRP A 7 -16.84 3.22 -5.49
C TRP A 7 -17.20 4.49 -6.28
N GLU A 8 -17.53 5.57 -5.58
CA GLU A 8 -17.65 6.87 -6.22
C GLU A 8 -16.30 7.41 -6.72
N LYS A 9 -15.14 7.11 -6.08
CA LYS A 9 -13.83 7.47 -6.66
C LYS A 9 -13.56 6.73 -7.97
N ILE A 10 -13.96 5.49 -8.10
CA ILE A 10 -13.82 4.71 -9.35
C ILE A 10 -14.92 5.09 -10.37
N GLY A 11 -16.12 5.40 -9.90
CA GLY A 11 -17.26 5.80 -10.77
C GLY A 11 -17.41 7.31 -11.03
N VAL A 12 -16.86 8.18 -10.16
CA VAL A 12 -16.89 9.65 -10.29
C VAL A 12 -15.78 10.18 -11.20
N LEU A 13 -14.80 9.34 -11.58
CA LEU A 13 -13.84 9.71 -12.64
C LEU A 13 -14.50 10.10 -13.98
N HIS A 14 -15.80 9.87 -14.14
CA HIS A 14 -16.53 10.25 -15.36
C HIS A 14 -17.09 11.67 -15.41
N ASN A 15 -17.05 12.47 -14.31
CA ASN A 15 -17.76 13.76 -14.29
C ASN A 15 -17.03 14.98 -13.65
N HIS A 16 -15.74 14.89 -13.31
CA HIS A 16 -15.02 16.08 -12.82
C HIS A 16 -13.74 16.36 -13.60
N PHE A 17 -13.91 16.76 -14.87
CA PHE A 17 -12.89 17.53 -15.59
C PHE A 17 -12.84 18.97 -15.05
N LEU A 18 -12.23 19.14 -13.90
CA LEU A 18 -11.60 20.42 -13.57
C LEU A 18 -10.10 20.22 -13.73
N VAL A 19 -9.57 20.80 -14.80
CA VAL A 19 -8.13 20.97 -15.00
C VAL A 19 -7.58 21.67 -13.76
N HIS A 20 -7.03 20.92 -12.81
CA HIS A 20 -6.28 21.49 -11.70
C HIS A 20 -4.93 21.90 -12.26
N LEU A 21 -4.82 23.17 -12.65
CA LEU A 21 -3.52 23.79 -12.85
C LEU A 21 -2.74 23.68 -11.52
N PRO A 22 -1.43 23.34 -11.58
CA PRO A 22 -0.61 23.29 -10.37
C PRO A 22 -0.70 24.63 -9.63
N PRO A 23 -0.68 24.63 -8.29
CA PRO A 23 -0.77 25.87 -7.53
C PRO A 23 0.35 26.82 -7.94
N ILE A 24 -0.04 27.98 -8.49
CA ILE A 24 0.88 29.06 -8.84
C ILE A 24 1.19 29.78 -7.54
N THR A 25 2.45 29.77 -7.11
CA THR A 25 2.90 30.64 -6.02
C THR A 25 2.83 32.12 -6.47
N PRO A 26 2.77 33.09 -5.56
CA PRO A 26 2.75 34.52 -5.90
C PRO A 26 3.89 34.98 -6.81
N ASN A 27 4.94 34.21 -6.95
CA ASN A 27 6.12 34.48 -7.78
C ASN A 27 6.17 33.69 -9.09
N GLY A 28 5.08 32.99 -9.48
CA GLY A 28 5.03 32.25 -10.74
C GLY A 28 5.93 30.98 -10.78
N LEU A 29 6.50 30.56 -9.65
CA LEU A 29 7.32 29.36 -9.57
C LEU A 29 6.40 28.13 -9.61
N ILE A 30 6.55 27.30 -10.62
CA ILE A 30 5.93 25.97 -10.64
C ILE A 30 6.68 25.10 -9.64
N ILE A 31 6.09 24.83 -8.48
CA ILE A 31 6.64 23.86 -7.53
C ILE A 31 6.43 22.48 -8.13
N ARG A 32 7.48 21.91 -8.72
CA ARG A 32 7.47 20.50 -9.14
C ARG A 32 7.41 19.61 -7.90
N LYS A 33 6.45 18.70 -7.89
CA LYS A 33 6.21 17.80 -6.76
C LYS A 33 7.11 16.57 -6.94
N ALA A 34 7.93 16.27 -5.95
CA ALA A 34 8.80 15.09 -5.95
C ALA A 34 8.13 13.85 -5.34
N MET A 35 6.87 13.95 -4.87
CA MET A 35 6.09 12.86 -4.29
C MET A 35 4.60 13.15 -4.40
N TYR A 36 3.79 12.10 -4.26
CA TYR A 36 2.33 12.25 -4.22
C TYR A 36 1.89 13.15 -3.06
N VAL A 37 1.00 14.08 -3.37
CA VAL A 37 0.39 15.00 -2.40
C VAL A 37 -1.09 14.68 -2.34
N TYR A 38 -1.61 14.49 -1.13
CA TYR A 38 -3.02 14.19 -0.89
C TYR A 38 -3.92 15.29 -1.45
N ASP A 39 -4.97 14.88 -2.14
CA ASP A 39 -6.08 15.77 -2.48
C ASP A 39 -7.00 16.00 -1.26
N ASP A 40 -8.01 16.83 -1.43
CA ASP A 40 -8.97 17.16 -0.35
C ASP A 40 -9.74 15.93 0.14
N LEU A 41 -9.98 14.97 -0.74
CA LEU A 41 -10.66 13.73 -0.40
C LEU A 41 -9.76 12.80 0.42
N ASP A 42 -8.50 12.61 0.01
CA ASP A 42 -7.51 11.83 0.77
C ASP A 42 -7.35 12.42 2.17
N GLN A 43 -7.18 13.73 2.28
CA GLN A 43 -7.01 14.41 3.57
C GLN A 43 -8.25 14.26 4.45
N ARG A 44 -9.45 14.40 3.89
CA ARG A 44 -10.70 14.20 4.62
C ARG A 44 -10.82 12.76 5.14
N ILE A 45 -10.56 11.77 4.30
CA ILE A 45 -10.60 10.34 4.70
C ILE A 45 -9.66 10.08 5.87
N ILE A 46 -8.44 10.61 5.84
CA ILE A 46 -7.47 10.41 6.93
C ILE A 46 -7.94 11.09 8.21
N ASN A 47 -8.46 12.30 8.14
CA ASN A 47 -9.00 13.02 9.32
C ASN A 47 -10.20 12.28 9.93
N GLU A 48 -11.14 11.80 9.10
CA GLU A 48 -12.28 10.99 9.55
C GLU A 48 -11.83 9.68 10.18
N ARG A 49 -10.77 9.06 9.63
CA ARG A 49 -10.20 7.84 10.21
C ARG A 49 -9.58 8.09 11.58
N VAL A 50 -8.92 9.22 11.80
CA VAL A 50 -8.38 9.61 13.11
C VAL A 50 -9.53 9.79 14.11
N ALA A 51 -10.57 10.54 13.74
CA ALA A 51 -11.73 10.77 14.58
C ALA A 51 -12.47 9.46 14.93
N GLN A 52 -12.64 8.56 13.95
CA GLN A 52 -13.24 7.25 14.17
C GLN A 52 -12.41 6.42 15.17
N PHE A 53 -11.08 6.44 15.03
CA PHE A 53 -10.24 5.67 15.93
C PHE A 53 -10.20 6.27 17.34
N GLN A 54 -10.31 7.59 17.49
CA GLN A 54 -10.48 8.25 18.79
C GLN A 54 -11.76 7.74 19.49
N ASP A 55 -12.92 7.74 18.82
CA ASP A 55 -14.16 7.20 19.38
C ASP A 55 -14.02 5.73 19.80
N GLN A 56 -13.37 4.92 18.96
CA GLN A 56 -13.13 3.51 19.26
C GLN A 56 -12.22 3.34 20.50
N MET A 57 -11.20 4.18 20.64
CA MET A 57 -10.29 4.18 21.78
C MET A 57 -11.01 4.59 23.07
N ASP A 58 -11.78 5.67 23.04
CA ASP A 58 -12.54 6.15 24.19
C ASP A 58 -13.52 5.08 24.68
N ARG A 59 -14.23 4.44 23.76
CA ARG A 59 -15.16 3.35 24.10
C ARG A 59 -14.45 2.11 24.65
N TYR A 60 -13.25 1.81 24.18
CA TYR A 60 -12.42 0.73 24.72
C TYR A 60 -11.95 1.06 26.13
N LEU A 61 -11.45 2.27 26.38
CA LEU A 61 -11.00 2.70 27.70
C LEU A 61 -12.14 2.77 28.72
N ASP A 62 -13.34 3.14 28.26
CA ASP A 62 -14.57 3.11 29.06
C ASP A 62 -15.11 1.67 29.32
N GLY A 63 -14.48 0.65 28.77
CA GLY A 63 -14.93 -0.75 28.89
C GLY A 63 -16.17 -1.11 28.08
N LYS A 64 -16.58 -0.24 27.12
CA LYS A 64 -17.72 -0.45 26.21
C LYS A 64 -17.41 -1.38 25.04
N ILE A 65 -16.14 -1.52 24.68
CA ILE A 65 -15.64 -2.43 23.65
C ILE A 65 -14.66 -3.40 24.32
N PRO A 66 -14.87 -4.71 24.26
CA PRO A 66 -13.91 -5.68 24.78
C PRO A 66 -12.67 -5.81 23.90
N GLU A 67 -11.55 -6.34 24.45
CA GLU A 67 -10.28 -6.47 23.72
C GLU A 67 -10.42 -7.26 22.40
N GLU A 68 -11.24 -8.30 22.37
CA GLU A 68 -11.42 -9.11 21.16
C GLU A 68 -12.03 -8.32 19.99
N GLU A 69 -12.92 -7.39 20.29
CA GLU A 69 -13.54 -6.49 19.30
C GLU A 69 -12.62 -5.30 18.97
N PHE A 70 -11.87 -4.81 19.96
CA PHE A 70 -10.92 -3.71 19.76
C PHE A 70 -9.68 -4.14 18.99
N LEU A 71 -9.24 -5.39 19.12
CA LEU A 71 -8.05 -5.93 18.44
C LEU A 71 -8.04 -5.70 16.92
N PRO A 72 -9.06 -6.05 16.13
CA PRO A 72 -9.06 -5.76 14.69
C PRO A 72 -9.06 -4.25 14.40
N LEU A 73 -9.74 -3.43 15.20
CA LEU A 73 -9.81 -1.98 15.01
C LEU A 73 -8.43 -1.32 15.19
N ARG A 74 -7.71 -1.62 16.27
CA ARG A 74 -6.37 -1.09 16.48
C ARG A 74 -5.35 -1.62 15.46
N LEU A 75 -5.49 -2.88 15.01
CA LEU A 75 -4.63 -3.42 13.96
C LEU A 75 -4.82 -2.70 12.63
N GLN A 76 -6.03 -2.26 12.27
CA GLN A 76 -6.26 -1.44 11.09
C GLN A 76 -5.58 -0.07 11.17
N ASN A 77 -5.27 0.41 12.37
CA ASN A 77 -4.57 1.67 12.63
C ASN A 77 -3.08 1.49 12.98
N GLY A 78 -2.48 0.37 12.63
CA GLY A 78 -1.04 0.17 12.76
C GLY A 78 -0.56 -0.26 14.15
N ILE A 79 -1.46 -0.51 15.10
CA ILE A 79 -1.13 -0.69 16.52
C ILE A 79 -1.09 -2.16 16.89
N TYR A 80 0.03 -2.59 17.46
CA TYR A 80 0.24 -3.88 18.10
C TYR A 80 0.45 -3.68 19.60
N VAL A 81 -0.30 -4.39 20.43
CA VAL A 81 0.04 -4.50 21.84
C VAL A 81 1.00 -5.68 21.98
N GLN A 82 2.27 -5.37 22.18
CA GLN A 82 3.34 -6.34 22.39
C GLN A 82 3.53 -6.61 23.89
N ARG A 83 4.35 -7.63 24.22
CA ARG A 83 4.54 -8.08 25.60
C ARG A 83 4.93 -6.98 26.59
N TYR A 84 5.73 -6.00 26.16
CA TYR A 84 6.29 -4.98 27.05
C TYR A 84 5.73 -3.58 26.82
N ALA A 85 5.22 -3.30 25.61
CA ALA A 85 4.65 -2.02 25.25
C ALA A 85 3.86 -2.10 23.94
N PRO A 86 2.92 -1.19 23.69
CA PRO A 86 2.34 -1.01 22.36
C PRO A 86 3.43 -0.64 21.34
N MET A 87 3.21 -0.99 20.09
CA MET A 87 4.02 -0.60 18.95
C MET A 87 3.10 -0.01 17.90
N LEU A 88 3.35 1.22 17.50
CA LEU A 88 2.67 1.90 16.40
C LEU A 88 3.55 1.90 15.16
N ARG A 89 3.03 1.43 14.03
CA ARG A 89 3.74 1.44 12.74
C ARG A 89 3.09 2.43 11.80
N ILE A 90 3.91 3.35 11.29
CA ILE A 90 3.50 4.42 10.40
C ILE A 90 3.75 3.98 8.96
N ALA A 91 2.79 4.25 8.08
CA ALA A 91 2.93 4.01 6.65
C ALA A 91 3.88 5.07 6.04
N VAL A 92 4.87 4.58 5.33
CA VAL A 92 5.75 5.37 4.47
C VAL A 92 5.63 4.75 3.08
N PRO A 93 4.68 5.21 2.25
CA PRO A 93 4.42 4.62 0.95
C PRO A 93 5.69 4.57 0.10
N TYR A 94 6.00 3.38 -0.44
CA TYR A 94 7.19 3.12 -1.27
C TYR A 94 8.49 3.78 -0.74
N GLY A 95 8.57 4.03 0.58
CA GLY A 95 9.76 4.54 1.26
C GLY A 95 9.99 6.04 1.16
N MET A 96 9.09 6.80 0.55
CA MET A 96 9.29 8.25 0.36
C MET A 96 8.84 9.07 1.57
N LEU A 97 9.68 10.03 1.93
CA LEU A 97 9.44 10.99 3.01
C LEU A 97 9.93 12.38 2.60
N ASN A 98 9.16 13.41 2.94
CA ASN A 98 9.63 14.79 2.86
C ASN A 98 10.18 15.29 4.21
N SER A 99 10.84 16.44 4.20
CA SER A 99 11.47 16.99 5.40
C SER A 99 10.47 17.39 6.49
N GLN A 100 9.24 17.78 6.13
CA GLN A 100 8.19 18.14 7.08
C GLN A 100 7.68 16.88 7.81
N GLN A 101 7.45 15.80 7.08
CA GLN A 101 7.09 14.50 7.65
C GLN A 101 8.17 13.99 8.61
N LEU A 102 9.45 14.09 8.22
CA LEU A 102 10.58 13.71 9.11
C LEU A 102 10.60 14.53 10.39
N ARG A 103 10.30 15.85 10.34
CA ARG A 103 10.24 16.71 11.54
C ARG A 103 9.14 16.29 12.49
N ILE A 104 7.94 16.04 11.99
CA ILE A 104 6.80 15.55 12.79
C ILE A 104 7.11 14.19 13.39
N MET A 105 7.70 13.28 12.60
CA MET A 105 8.10 11.98 13.14
C MET A 105 9.18 12.09 14.24
N ALA A 106 10.12 13.04 14.12
CA ALA A 106 11.11 13.29 15.16
C ALA A 106 10.49 13.91 16.43
N GLU A 107 9.50 14.79 16.29
CA GLU A 107 8.70 15.32 17.40
C GLU A 107 7.96 14.19 18.12
N ILE A 108 7.22 13.36 17.39
CA ILE A 108 6.50 12.19 17.96
C ILE A 108 7.48 11.27 18.71
N ALA A 109 8.66 11.02 18.16
CA ALA A 109 9.67 10.18 18.83
C ALA A 109 10.10 10.75 20.18
N ARG A 110 10.25 12.07 20.29
CA ARG A 110 10.63 12.74 21.55
C ARG A 110 9.50 12.79 22.55
N ASP A 111 8.28 13.10 22.09
CA ASP A 111 7.17 13.45 22.97
C ASP A 111 6.39 12.21 23.43
N TYR A 112 6.30 11.15 22.60
CA TYR A 112 5.46 9.97 22.82
C TYR A 112 6.21 8.65 22.88
N ASP A 113 7.49 8.62 22.53
CA ASP A 113 8.34 7.44 22.57
C ASP A 113 9.62 7.75 23.40
N ARG A 114 10.71 7.10 23.15
CA ARG A 114 11.99 7.22 23.88
C ARG A 114 13.03 8.07 23.15
N GLY A 115 12.61 8.98 22.27
CA GLY A 115 13.48 9.86 21.49
C GLY A 115 14.07 9.22 20.25
N TYR A 116 13.59 8.02 19.83
CA TYR A 116 14.03 7.35 18.60
C TYR A 116 12.87 6.60 17.94
N ALA A 117 13.05 6.26 16.68
CA ALA A 117 12.15 5.44 15.90
C ALA A 117 12.92 4.41 15.08
N HIS A 118 12.24 3.46 14.45
CA HIS A 118 12.84 2.32 13.81
C HIS A 118 12.27 2.14 12.40
N PHE A 119 13.09 2.24 11.37
CA PHE A 119 12.68 1.89 10.01
C PHE A 119 12.61 0.38 9.84
N SER A 120 11.51 -0.07 9.23
CA SER A 120 11.29 -1.50 8.99
C SER A 120 11.78 -1.92 7.60
N THR A 121 11.98 -3.22 7.40
CA THR A 121 12.32 -3.82 6.09
C THR A 121 11.19 -3.72 5.04
N ARG A 122 10.10 -3.06 5.36
CA ARG A 122 8.98 -2.73 4.47
C ARG A 122 8.85 -1.23 4.27
N GLN A 123 9.95 -0.49 4.40
CA GLN A 123 10.03 0.95 4.18
C GLN A 123 9.04 1.75 5.07
N ASN A 124 8.59 1.18 6.19
CA ASN A 124 7.74 1.85 7.17
C ASN A 124 8.57 2.30 8.38
N LEU A 125 8.03 3.23 9.15
CA LEU A 125 8.60 3.60 10.44
C LEU A 125 7.77 2.99 11.58
N GLN A 126 8.38 2.70 12.73
CA GLN A 126 7.66 2.24 13.91
C GLN A 126 8.21 2.87 15.20
N TYR A 127 7.26 3.17 16.09
CA TYR A 127 7.50 3.52 17.48
C TYR A 127 7.19 2.30 18.33
N ASN A 128 8.01 2.01 19.34
CA ASN A 128 7.90 0.76 20.10
C ASN A 128 7.43 0.96 21.55
N TRP A 129 7.24 2.20 21.99
CA TRP A 129 6.91 2.53 23.37
C TRP A 129 5.79 3.57 23.56
N PRO A 130 5.00 3.95 22.53
CA PRO A 130 3.92 4.90 22.75
C PRO A 130 2.88 4.28 23.70
N LYS A 131 2.21 5.09 24.50
CA LYS A 131 1.07 4.61 25.26
C LYS A 131 -0.11 4.40 24.33
N LEU A 132 -0.94 3.40 24.65
CA LEU A 132 -2.04 3.02 23.79
C LEU A 132 -3.07 4.16 23.65
N GLU A 133 -3.38 4.81 24.76
CA GLU A 133 -4.30 5.93 24.86
C GLU A 133 -3.84 7.18 24.11
N GLU A 134 -2.53 7.35 23.88
CA GLU A 134 -1.97 8.49 23.14
C GLU A 134 -1.93 8.25 21.61
N CYS A 135 -2.18 7.01 21.15
CA CYS A 135 -2.10 6.68 19.73
C CYS A 135 -3.03 7.52 18.83
N PRO A 136 -4.28 7.84 19.19
CA PRO A 136 -5.13 8.71 18.35
C PRO A 136 -4.54 10.11 18.16
N GLU A 137 -3.95 10.70 19.20
CA GLU A 137 -3.28 12.01 19.11
C GLU A 137 -2.07 11.96 18.18
N ILE A 138 -1.25 10.89 18.28
CA ILE A 138 -0.12 10.66 17.36
C ILE A 138 -0.61 10.57 15.91
N LEU A 139 -1.69 9.83 15.65
CA LEU A 139 -2.29 9.73 14.32
C LEU A 139 -2.82 11.08 13.83
N GLY A 140 -3.39 11.91 14.72
CA GLY A 140 -3.79 13.27 14.43
C GLY A 140 -2.62 14.16 14.00
N LYS A 141 -1.48 14.11 14.71
CA LYS A 141 -0.25 14.82 14.31
C LYS A 141 0.26 14.36 12.94
N LEU A 142 0.25 13.05 12.67
CA LEU A 142 0.65 12.50 11.36
C LEU A 142 -0.28 12.96 10.23
N ALA A 143 -1.58 13.06 10.49
CA ALA A 143 -2.55 13.55 9.52
C ALA A 143 -2.27 14.98 9.05
N THR A 144 -1.70 15.84 9.91
CA THR A 144 -1.33 17.23 9.54
C THR A 144 -0.26 17.32 8.45
N VAL A 145 0.50 16.22 8.25
CA VAL A 145 1.56 16.10 7.23
C VAL A 145 1.26 15.00 6.22
N GLN A 146 -0.02 14.68 6.02
CA GLN A 146 -0.47 13.69 5.03
C GLN A 146 0.10 12.29 5.26
N MET A 147 0.16 11.86 6.52
CA MET A 147 0.62 10.54 6.92
C MET A 147 -0.45 9.80 7.72
N HIS A 148 -0.37 8.48 7.70
CA HIS A 148 -1.28 7.58 8.42
C HIS A 148 -0.60 6.26 8.78
N ALA A 149 -1.33 5.38 9.48
CA ALA A 149 -0.85 4.04 9.86
C ALA A 149 -1.63 2.89 9.19
N VAL A 150 -2.54 3.21 8.27
CA VAL A 150 -3.33 2.21 7.54
C VAL A 150 -2.41 1.33 6.67
N GLN A 151 -2.76 0.06 6.48
CA GLN A 151 -1.96 -0.94 5.72
C GLN A 151 -0.60 -1.30 6.32
N THR A 152 -0.34 -0.96 7.56
CA THR A 152 0.92 -1.31 8.24
C THR A 152 0.79 -2.54 9.14
N SER A 153 -0.42 -2.92 9.52
CA SER A 153 -0.71 -4.11 10.32
C SER A 153 -2.01 -4.81 9.93
N GLY A 154 -2.36 -5.90 10.59
CA GLY A 154 -3.56 -6.68 10.27
C GLY A 154 -3.42 -7.64 9.08
N ASN A 155 -4.55 -8.19 8.67
CA ASN A 155 -4.67 -9.15 7.57
C ASN A 155 -5.20 -8.44 6.31
N CYS A 156 -4.44 -7.50 5.81
CA CYS A 156 -4.75 -6.68 4.64
C CYS A 156 -3.54 -6.63 3.69
N ILE A 157 -3.71 -5.99 2.56
CA ILE A 157 -2.60 -5.58 1.70
C ILE A 157 -1.76 -4.57 2.48
N ARG A 158 -0.46 -4.82 2.54
CA ARG A 158 0.50 -3.98 3.25
C ARG A 158 1.05 -2.90 2.33
N ASN A 159 1.68 -1.90 2.91
CA ASN A 159 2.42 -0.90 2.15
C ASN A 159 3.18 -1.54 0.97
N THR A 160 2.97 -1.05 -0.25
CA THR A 160 3.70 -1.50 -1.44
C THR A 160 5.12 -0.94 -1.37
N THR A 161 6.10 -1.77 -1.70
CA THR A 161 7.51 -1.41 -1.65
C THR A 161 8.15 -1.46 -3.04
N THR A 162 9.21 -0.68 -3.22
CA THR A 162 10.04 -0.69 -4.41
C THR A 162 11.51 -0.59 -4.03
N ASP A 163 12.42 -0.36 -4.99
CA ASP A 163 13.82 -0.08 -4.76
C ASP A 163 14.01 1.19 -3.91
N GLU A 164 15.02 1.21 -3.06
CA GLU A 164 15.38 2.37 -2.24
C GLU A 164 15.93 3.56 -3.06
N TYR A 165 16.35 3.32 -4.28
CA TYR A 165 16.82 4.34 -5.24
C TYR A 165 15.82 4.59 -6.39
N ALA A 166 14.57 4.16 -6.23
CA ALA A 166 13.53 4.35 -7.25
C ALA A 166 13.41 5.82 -7.70
N GLY A 167 13.36 6.02 -8.99
CA GLY A 167 13.29 7.33 -9.64
C GLY A 167 14.63 8.04 -9.83
N VAL A 168 15.77 7.41 -9.47
CA VAL A 168 17.11 7.97 -9.65
C VAL A 168 18.13 6.98 -10.23
N ILE A 169 17.72 5.77 -10.56
CA ILE A 169 18.57 4.72 -11.13
C ILE A 169 18.57 4.83 -12.65
N ALA A 170 19.74 4.88 -13.27
CA ALA A 170 19.88 4.99 -14.72
C ALA A 170 19.36 3.77 -15.50
N GLU A 171 19.35 2.61 -14.86
CA GLU A 171 18.90 1.33 -15.42
C GLU A 171 17.39 1.07 -15.24
N GLU A 172 16.65 2.00 -14.66
CA GLU A 172 15.19 1.89 -14.58
C GLU A 172 14.57 2.05 -15.98
N LEU A 173 13.64 1.13 -16.32
CA LEU A 173 12.84 1.29 -17.54
C LEU A 173 11.89 2.47 -17.44
N VAL A 174 11.31 2.66 -16.25
CA VAL A 174 10.47 3.78 -15.84
C VAL A 174 10.50 3.89 -14.31
N ASP A 175 10.16 5.05 -13.78
CA ASP A 175 10.00 5.23 -12.33
C ASP A 175 8.90 4.31 -11.77
N PRO A 176 9.19 3.39 -10.83
CA PRO A 176 8.19 2.47 -10.28
C PRO A 176 7.28 3.10 -9.21
N ARG A 177 7.61 4.30 -8.69
CA ARG A 177 6.87 4.94 -7.59
C ARG A 177 5.42 5.29 -7.96
N PRO A 178 5.09 5.79 -9.17
CA PRO A 178 3.71 5.99 -9.61
C PRO A 178 2.87 4.72 -9.55
N TYR A 179 3.41 3.58 -9.94
CA TYR A 179 2.71 2.28 -9.91
C TYR A 179 2.49 1.80 -8.48
N CYS A 180 3.46 2.01 -7.60
CA CYS A 180 3.28 1.75 -6.16
C CYS A 180 2.17 2.61 -5.55
N GLU A 181 2.09 3.89 -5.95
CA GLU A 181 1.05 4.81 -5.50
C GLU A 181 -0.34 4.39 -5.99
N ILE A 182 -0.47 4.00 -7.25
CA ILE A 182 -1.71 3.46 -7.82
C ILE A 182 -2.18 2.23 -7.03
N ILE A 183 -1.29 1.28 -6.77
CA ILE A 183 -1.61 0.09 -5.97
C ILE A 183 -2.00 0.49 -4.54
N ARG A 184 -1.36 1.49 -3.96
CA ARG A 184 -1.72 2.02 -2.63
C ARG A 184 -3.13 2.59 -2.63
N GLN A 185 -3.45 3.48 -3.55
CA GLN A 185 -4.77 4.12 -3.63
C GLN A 185 -5.88 3.09 -3.86
N TRP A 186 -5.69 2.20 -4.81
CA TRP A 186 -6.63 1.12 -5.10
C TRP A 186 -6.87 0.20 -3.90
N SER A 187 -5.81 -0.17 -3.16
CA SER A 187 -5.91 -1.15 -2.09
C SER A 187 -6.28 -0.56 -0.73
N THR A 188 -6.10 0.76 -0.53
CA THR A 188 -6.44 1.44 0.72
C THR A 188 -7.96 1.50 0.88
N PHE A 189 -8.46 0.98 1.99
CA PHE A 189 -9.89 0.89 2.31
C PHE A 189 -10.74 0.03 1.37
N HIS A 190 -10.15 -0.73 0.45
CA HIS A 190 -10.91 -1.67 -0.36
C HIS A 190 -11.58 -2.72 0.56
N PRO A 191 -12.91 -2.90 0.49
CA PRO A 191 -13.66 -3.69 1.46
C PRO A 191 -13.23 -5.17 1.48
N GLU A 192 -12.93 -5.75 0.31
CA GLU A 192 -12.49 -7.15 0.22
C GLU A 192 -11.08 -7.38 0.77
N PHE A 193 -10.25 -6.33 0.85
CA PHE A 193 -8.83 -6.46 1.22
C PHE A 193 -8.56 -6.21 2.70
N ALA A 194 -9.57 -5.81 3.47
CA ALA A 194 -9.45 -5.55 4.90
C ALA A 194 -9.38 -6.84 5.73
N PHE A 195 -9.90 -7.96 5.22
CA PHE A 195 -10.05 -9.22 5.94
C PHE A 195 -9.50 -10.42 5.15
N LEU A 196 -8.32 -10.30 4.60
CA LEU A 196 -7.62 -11.39 3.92
C LEU A 196 -7.28 -12.54 4.89
N PRO A 197 -7.04 -13.76 4.42
CA PRO A 197 -6.61 -14.87 5.28
C PRO A 197 -5.36 -14.54 6.10
N ARG A 198 -4.44 -13.75 5.54
CA ARG A 198 -3.23 -13.25 6.20
C ARG A 198 -2.71 -12.00 5.52
N LYS A 199 -1.79 -11.25 6.20
CA LYS A 199 -1.08 -10.11 5.60
C LYS A 199 -0.57 -10.45 4.20
N PHE A 200 -0.77 -9.51 3.27
CA PHE A 200 -0.40 -9.61 1.87
C PHE A 200 0.59 -8.51 1.50
N LYS A 201 1.62 -8.82 0.77
CA LYS A 201 2.74 -7.93 0.48
C LYS A 201 3.00 -7.88 -1.01
N ILE A 202 3.09 -6.67 -1.55
CA ILE A 202 3.41 -6.40 -2.95
C ILE A 202 4.73 -5.63 -3.02
N ALA A 203 5.56 -5.95 -4.01
CA ALA A 203 6.74 -5.18 -4.37
C ALA A 203 6.81 -4.98 -5.88
N VAL A 204 7.29 -3.80 -6.30
CA VAL A 204 7.44 -3.41 -7.70
C VAL A 204 8.91 -3.14 -7.99
N ASN A 205 9.43 -3.70 -9.06
CA ASN A 205 10.78 -3.45 -9.55
C ASN A 205 10.73 -2.98 -11.00
N SER A 206 11.57 -2.03 -11.37
CA SER A 206 11.66 -1.47 -12.71
C SER A 206 13.05 -1.60 -13.33
N VAL A 207 14.02 -2.13 -12.57
CA VAL A 207 15.39 -2.30 -13.08
C VAL A 207 15.47 -3.58 -13.90
N GLU A 208 15.96 -3.47 -15.13
CA GLU A 208 16.13 -4.61 -16.01
C GLU A 208 17.33 -5.47 -15.58
N GLY A 209 17.15 -6.79 -15.61
CA GLY A 209 18.21 -7.73 -15.27
C GLY A 209 18.57 -7.87 -13.78
N ALA A 210 17.97 -7.04 -12.91
CA ALA A 210 18.22 -7.08 -11.47
C ALA A 210 16.92 -6.93 -10.66
N ASP A 211 16.67 -7.83 -9.70
CA ASP A 211 15.55 -7.73 -8.74
C ASP A 211 15.99 -6.94 -7.49
N ARG A 212 16.02 -5.62 -7.60
CA ARG A 212 16.45 -4.73 -6.52
C ARG A 212 15.36 -4.53 -5.44
N ALA A 213 14.09 -4.72 -5.80
CA ALA A 213 12.97 -4.66 -4.86
C ALA A 213 12.69 -6.00 -4.16
N ALA A 214 13.47 -7.03 -4.42
CA ALA A 214 13.28 -8.39 -3.91
C ALA A 214 11.86 -8.93 -4.20
N THR A 215 11.35 -8.69 -5.40
CA THR A 215 9.98 -9.01 -5.82
C THR A 215 9.63 -10.46 -5.56
N ARG A 216 10.56 -11.38 -5.83
CA ARG A 216 10.35 -12.83 -5.64
C ARG A 216 10.22 -13.25 -4.17
N MET A 217 10.51 -12.39 -3.20
CA MET A 217 10.33 -12.66 -1.77
C MET A 217 8.96 -12.18 -1.24
N HIS A 218 8.09 -11.69 -2.13
CA HIS A 218 6.80 -11.11 -1.77
C HIS A 218 5.63 -12.04 -2.11
N ASP A 219 4.46 -11.78 -1.54
CA ASP A 219 3.24 -12.51 -1.86
C ASP A 219 2.88 -12.32 -3.33
N VAL A 220 3.04 -11.08 -3.83
CA VAL A 220 3.09 -10.75 -5.25
C VAL A 220 4.31 -9.86 -5.52
N GLY A 221 5.04 -10.18 -6.57
CA GLY A 221 6.12 -9.37 -7.13
C GLY A 221 5.74 -8.91 -8.53
N ILE A 222 6.04 -7.66 -8.83
CA ILE A 222 5.79 -7.05 -10.14
C ILE A 222 7.12 -6.58 -10.69
N GLN A 223 7.52 -7.14 -11.83
CA GLN A 223 8.65 -6.66 -12.61
C GLN A 223 8.12 -5.89 -13.81
N ILE A 224 8.40 -4.60 -13.88
CA ILE A 224 8.11 -3.80 -15.07
C ILE A 224 9.05 -4.24 -16.18
N ILE A 225 8.51 -4.53 -17.35
CA ILE A 225 9.24 -5.03 -18.53
C ILE A 225 8.71 -4.39 -19.80
N ARG A 226 9.46 -4.57 -20.91
CA ARG A 226 8.96 -4.33 -22.26
C ARG A 226 8.82 -5.66 -23.01
N ASN A 227 7.80 -5.77 -23.82
CA ASN A 227 7.64 -6.89 -24.75
C ASN A 227 8.51 -6.67 -26.02
N GLU A 228 8.49 -7.62 -26.94
CA GLU A 228 9.23 -7.55 -28.21
C GLU A 228 8.81 -6.36 -29.10
N ALA A 229 7.58 -5.87 -28.94
CA ALA A 229 7.07 -4.68 -29.64
C ALA A 229 7.50 -3.36 -28.96
N GLY A 230 8.17 -3.42 -27.80
CA GLY A 230 8.60 -2.25 -27.03
C GLY A 230 7.50 -1.71 -26.10
N GLU A 231 6.35 -2.35 -26.01
CA GLU A 231 5.26 -1.93 -25.13
C GLU A 231 5.56 -2.26 -23.68
N LEU A 232 5.24 -1.31 -22.78
CA LEU A 232 5.39 -1.46 -21.35
C LEU A 232 4.31 -2.42 -20.78
N GLY A 233 4.71 -3.20 -19.81
CA GLY A 233 3.84 -4.10 -19.10
C GLY A 233 4.56 -4.74 -17.92
N TYR A 234 3.99 -5.82 -17.41
CA TYR A 234 4.49 -6.45 -16.19
C TYR A 234 4.68 -7.95 -16.36
N ARG A 235 5.79 -8.46 -15.82
CA ARG A 235 5.88 -9.86 -15.42
C ARG A 235 5.43 -9.97 -13.98
N VAL A 236 4.47 -10.85 -13.72
CA VAL A 236 3.85 -11.00 -12.40
C VAL A 236 4.28 -12.30 -11.76
N TYR A 237 4.78 -12.17 -10.53
CA TYR A 237 5.16 -13.28 -9.68
C TYR A 237 4.15 -13.43 -8.52
N ALA A 238 3.82 -14.65 -8.12
CA ALA A 238 2.98 -14.90 -6.95
C ALA A 238 3.48 -16.09 -6.12
N GLY A 239 3.10 -16.09 -4.83
CA GLY A 239 3.38 -17.20 -3.92
C GLY A 239 4.71 -17.14 -3.20
N GLY A 240 5.36 -15.98 -3.15
CA GLY A 240 6.58 -15.79 -2.37
C GLY A 240 6.33 -15.45 -0.89
N GLY A 241 7.38 -15.46 -0.11
CA GLY A 241 7.34 -15.00 1.28
C GLY A 241 8.42 -15.58 2.16
N LEU A 242 8.87 -14.72 3.07
CA LEU A 242 9.84 -15.05 4.11
C LEU A 242 9.17 -15.65 5.36
N GLY A 243 9.91 -15.85 6.41
CA GLY A 243 9.52 -16.40 7.69
C GLY A 243 10.09 -17.80 7.89
N ARG A 244 9.45 -18.64 8.72
CA ARG A 244 9.99 -19.96 9.10
C ARG A 244 10.29 -20.88 7.92
N THR A 245 9.52 -20.78 6.84
CA THR A 245 9.72 -21.54 5.60
C THR A 245 9.76 -20.56 4.44
N PRO A 246 10.92 -20.02 4.07
CA PRO A 246 11.01 -19.08 2.95
C PRO A 246 10.72 -19.80 1.63
N ILE A 247 9.96 -19.15 0.75
CA ILE A 247 9.62 -19.60 -0.59
C ILE A 247 9.77 -18.41 -1.52
N LEU A 248 10.44 -18.60 -2.65
CA LEU A 248 10.45 -17.61 -3.74
C LEU A 248 9.19 -17.76 -4.57
N SER A 249 8.63 -16.66 -5.01
CA SER A 249 7.47 -16.64 -5.90
C SER A 249 7.83 -17.20 -7.29
N SER A 250 6.83 -17.73 -7.93
CA SER A 250 6.91 -18.20 -9.32
C SER A 250 6.22 -17.20 -10.25
N VAL A 251 6.60 -17.21 -11.53
CA VAL A 251 5.90 -16.47 -12.57
C VAL A 251 4.50 -17.04 -12.73
N VAL A 252 3.50 -16.19 -12.67
CA VAL A 252 2.09 -16.53 -12.93
C VAL A 252 1.58 -15.88 -14.20
N ARG A 253 2.25 -14.80 -14.66
CA ARG A 253 2.00 -14.14 -15.94
C ARG A 253 3.32 -13.59 -16.48
N GLU A 254 3.69 -13.97 -17.70
CA GLU A 254 4.95 -13.51 -18.33
C GLU A 254 4.86 -12.08 -18.82
N PHE A 255 3.72 -11.68 -19.39
CA PHE A 255 3.44 -10.31 -19.79
C PHE A 255 1.98 -9.95 -19.51
N LEU A 256 1.79 -8.88 -18.79
CA LEU A 256 0.50 -8.25 -18.50
C LEU A 256 0.55 -6.81 -19.04
N PRO A 257 -0.39 -6.36 -19.86
CA PRO A 257 -0.47 -4.98 -20.32
C PRO A 257 -0.57 -3.97 -19.15
N GLU A 258 -0.06 -2.75 -19.36
CA GLU A 258 0.02 -1.72 -18.31
C GLU A 258 -1.35 -1.41 -17.69
N GLU A 259 -2.40 -1.34 -18.51
CA GLU A 259 -3.77 -1.04 -18.11
C GLU A 259 -4.44 -2.11 -17.24
N ASP A 260 -3.94 -3.34 -17.28
CA ASP A 260 -4.54 -4.49 -16.59
C ASP A 260 -3.94 -4.75 -15.19
N LEU A 261 -3.05 -3.87 -14.71
CA LEU A 261 -2.37 -4.03 -13.43
C LEU A 261 -3.32 -4.34 -12.28
N LEU A 262 -4.35 -3.52 -12.11
CA LEU A 262 -5.24 -3.60 -10.95
C LEU A 262 -6.22 -4.75 -11.08
N THR A 263 -6.75 -5.02 -12.27
CA THR A 263 -7.68 -6.15 -12.52
C THR A 263 -7.01 -7.48 -12.29
N TYR A 264 -5.74 -7.62 -12.68
CA TYR A 264 -5.00 -8.86 -12.46
C TYR A 264 -4.59 -9.06 -10.99
N LEU A 265 -4.21 -7.99 -10.31
CA LEU A 265 -3.98 -8.01 -8.85
C LEU A 265 -5.24 -8.40 -8.09
N ASP A 266 -6.39 -7.88 -8.50
CA ASP A 266 -7.69 -8.24 -7.92
C ASP A 266 -7.99 -9.72 -8.11
N ALA A 267 -7.79 -10.27 -9.31
CA ALA A 267 -7.95 -11.70 -9.56
C ALA A 267 -7.08 -12.57 -8.65
N ILE A 268 -5.79 -12.24 -8.49
CA ILE A 268 -4.88 -12.95 -7.57
C ILE A 268 -5.41 -12.92 -6.13
N ILE A 269 -5.87 -11.75 -5.68
CA ILE A 269 -6.32 -11.56 -4.30
C ILE A 269 -7.66 -12.26 -4.07
N ARG A 270 -8.58 -12.27 -5.02
CA ARG A 270 -9.85 -13.00 -4.95
C ARG A 270 -9.63 -14.50 -4.86
N VAL A 271 -8.78 -15.07 -5.72
CA VAL A 271 -8.38 -16.49 -5.62
C VAL A 271 -7.77 -16.80 -4.25
N TYR A 272 -6.88 -15.94 -3.77
CA TYR A 272 -6.32 -16.09 -2.43
C TYR A 272 -7.37 -15.95 -1.32
N ASN A 273 -8.32 -15.05 -1.46
CA ASN A 273 -9.37 -14.80 -0.47
C ASN A 273 -10.36 -15.98 -0.38
N GLN A 274 -10.66 -16.63 -1.52
CA GLN A 274 -11.52 -17.79 -1.61
C GLN A 274 -10.85 -19.08 -1.10
N PHE A 275 -9.63 -19.37 -1.53
CA PHE A 275 -8.95 -20.64 -1.29
C PHE A 275 -7.92 -20.61 -0.15
N GLY A 276 -7.54 -19.41 0.33
CA GLY A 276 -6.59 -19.25 1.41
C GLY A 276 -7.13 -19.77 2.75
N ARG A 277 -6.30 -20.49 3.49
CA ARG A 277 -6.67 -21.03 4.80
C ARG A 277 -6.90 -19.94 5.83
N ARG A 278 -7.97 -20.07 6.63
CA ARG A 278 -8.30 -19.17 7.74
C ARG A 278 -8.29 -19.85 9.11
N ASP A 279 -8.34 -21.19 9.13
CA ASP A 279 -8.33 -22.03 10.34
C ASP A 279 -6.98 -22.01 11.07
N ASN A 280 -5.88 -21.79 10.35
CA ASN A 280 -4.55 -21.79 10.92
C ASN A 280 -3.70 -20.62 10.41
N LYS A 281 -3.54 -19.60 11.25
CA LYS A 281 -2.75 -18.38 10.93
C LYS A 281 -1.31 -18.64 10.48
N TYR A 282 -0.70 -19.76 10.84
CA TYR A 282 0.66 -20.12 10.44
C TYR A 282 0.73 -20.75 9.05
N LYS A 283 -0.41 -21.21 8.51
CA LYS A 283 -0.56 -21.82 7.19
C LYS A 283 -1.43 -21.00 6.23
N ALA A 284 -1.73 -19.74 6.58
CA ALA A 284 -2.67 -18.88 5.89
C ALA A 284 -2.06 -18.01 4.79
N ARG A 285 -0.72 -17.92 4.66
CA ARG A 285 -0.07 -17.10 3.61
C ARG A 285 -0.29 -17.68 2.22
N ILE A 286 -0.38 -16.82 1.19
CA ILE A 286 -0.56 -17.21 -0.21
C ILE A 286 0.49 -18.23 -0.69
N LYS A 287 1.74 -18.12 -0.25
CA LYS A 287 2.79 -19.08 -0.59
C LYS A 287 2.45 -20.53 -0.22
N ILE A 288 1.63 -20.75 0.81
CA ILE A 288 1.16 -22.08 1.20
C ILE A 288 0.07 -22.56 0.26
N LEU A 289 -0.81 -21.66 -0.19
CA LEU A 289 -1.83 -21.96 -1.19
C LEU A 289 -1.19 -22.34 -2.53
N VAL A 290 -0.30 -21.48 -3.04
CA VAL A 290 0.40 -21.75 -4.32
C VAL A 290 1.19 -23.05 -4.27
N LYS A 291 1.89 -23.32 -3.16
CA LYS A 291 2.60 -24.59 -2.97
C LYS A 291 1.66 -25.80 -2.95
N ALA A 292 0.47 -25.67 -2.39
CA ALA A 292 -0.49 -26.76 -2.27
C ALA A 292 -1.19 -27.08 -3.58
N LEU A 293 -1.50 -26.05 -4.38
CA LEU A 293 -2.16 -26.21 -5.69
C LEU A 293 -1.16 -26.55 -6.82
N GLY A 294 0.08 -26.11 -6.70
CA GLY A 294 1.01 -25.98 -7.81
C GLY A 294 0.81 -24.66 -8.55
N VAL A 295 1.89 -24.19 -9.21
CA VAL A 295 1.87 -22.87 -9.91
C VAL A 295 0.89 -22.88 -11.06
N GLU A 296 0.88 -23.93 -11.86
CA GLU A 296 0.03 -24.09 -13.05
C GLU A 296 -1.44 -23.97 -12.66
N ARG A 297 -1.87 -24.74 -11.65
CA ARG A 297 -3.26 -24.72 -11.20
C ARG A 297 -3.66 -23.41 -10.58
N PHE A 298 -2.75 -22.76 -9.83
CA PHE A 298 -2.99 -21.45 -9.27
C PHE A 298 -3.15 -20.41 -10.38
N SER A 299 -2.28 -20.42 -11.40
CA SER A 299 -2.38 -19.51 -12.55
C SER A 299 -3.68 -19.72 -13.34
N GLU A 300 -4.11 -20.94 -13.59
CA GLU A 300 -5.40 -21.24 -14.22
C GLU A 300 -6.58 -20.60 -13.47
N LEU A 301 -6.59 -20.70 -12.14
CA LEU A 301 -7.63 -20.08 -11.31
C LEU A 301 -7.61 -18.55 -11.39
N VAL A 302 -6.40 -17.96 -11.39
CA VAL A 302 -6.24 -16.51 -11.54
C VAL A 302 -6.70 -16.04 -12.92
N GLU A 303 -6.31 -16.73 -13.99
CA GLU A 303 -6.75 -16.39 -15.35
C GLU A 303 -8.26 -16.49 -15.48
N ALA A 304 -8.86 -17.54 -14.92
CA ALA A 304 -10.33 -17.72 -14.96
C ALA A 304 -11.07 -16.59 -14.21
N GLU A 305 -10.55 -16.15 -13.06
CA GLU A 305 -11.10 -15.01 -12.32
C GLU A 305 -10.88 -13.71 -13.08
N TRP A 306 -9.70 -13.52 -13.68
CA TRP A 306 -9.35 -12.32 -14.42
C TRP A 306 -10.20 -12.12 -15.68
N GLU A 307 -10.61 -13.19 -16.37
CA GLU A 307 -11.52 -13.12 -17.50
C GLU A 307 -12.84 -12.41 -17.16
N HIS A 308 -13.27 -12.46 -15.90
CA HIS A 308 -14.46 -11.75 -15.42
C HIS A 308 -14.19 -10.28 -15.03
N LEU A 309 -12.93 -9.90 -14.87
CA LEU A 309 -12.53 -8.58 -14.35
C LEU A 309 -11.90 -7.69 -15.42
N LYS A 310 -11.22 -8.27 -16.41
CA LYS A 310 -10.33 -7.56 -17.35
C LYS A 310 -11.01 -6.44 -18.14
N ASP A 311 -12.29 -6.56 -18.42
CA ASP A 311 -13.07 -5.57 -19.18
C ASP A 311 -13.96 -4.69 -18.27
N GLY A 312 -13.79 -4.80 -16.95
CA GLY A 312 -14.56 -4.05 -15.96
C GLY A 312 -13.94 -2.70 -15.58
N ASP A 313 -14.61 -2.00 -14.65
CA ASP A 313 -14.23 -0.66 -14.15
C ASP A 313 -12.90 -0.62 -13.40
N GLY A 314 -12.27 -1.78 -13.14
CA GLY A 314 -10.97 -1.89 -12.48
C GLY A 314 -9.77 -1.69 -13.41
N LYS A 315 -9.95 -1.51 -14.71
CA LYS A 315 -8.86 -1.14 -15.63
C LYS A 315 -8.25 0.18 -15.21
N LEU A 316 -6.94 0.30 -15.34
CA LEU A 316 -6.22 1.54 -15.04
C LEU A 316 -6.31 2.48 -16.24
N PRO A 317 -7.07 3.59 -16.15
CA PRO A 317 -7.12 4.58 -17.23
C PRO A 317 -5.76 5.25 -17.43
N SER A 318 -5.38 5.49 -18.68
CA SER A 318 -4.12 6.17 -19.01
C SER A 318 -4.04 7.57 -18.38
N GLU A 319 -5.16 8.29 -18.32
CA GLU A 319 -5.24 9.62 -17.72
C GLU A 319 -4.92 9.58 -16.22
N GLU A 320 -5.39 8.55 -15.50
CA GLU A 320 -5.10 8.39 -14.08
C GLU A 320 -3.64 8.06 -13.85
N LEU A 321 -3.06 7.19 -14.67
CA LEU A 321 -1.64 6.87 -14.60
C LEU A 321 -0.79 8.14 -14.84
N GLU A 322 -1.10 8.95 -15.85
CA GLU A 322 -0.40 10.20 -16.13
C GLU A 322 -0.60 11.24 -15.02
N ARG A 323 -1.81 11.32 -14.44
CA ARG A 323 -2.08 12.15 -13.28
C ARG A 323 -1.15 11.79 -12.10
N ILE A 324 -1.01 10.51 -11.81
CA ILE A 324 -0.13 10.05 -10.73
C ILE A 324 1.35 10.30 -11.09
N LYS A 325 1.78 9.98 -12.31
CA LYS A 325 3.15 10.25 -12.78
C LYS A 325 3.55 11.71 -12.64
N SER A 326 2.62 12.64 -12.84
CA SER A 326 2.88 14.10 -12.71
C SER A 326 3.30 14.55 -11.30
N HIS A 327 3.10 13.73 -10.28
CA HIS A 327 3.56 13.99 -8.92
C HIS A 327 5.02 13.57 -8.67
N PHE A 328 5.63 12.82 -9.59
CA PHE A 328 6.97 12.26 -9.45
C PHE A 328 7.92 12.85 -10.49
N THR A 329 7.94 14.16 -10.58
CA THR A 329 8.88 14.88 -11.48
C THR A 329 10.25 15.04 -10.82
N GLU A 330 11.30 15.05 -11.62
CA GLU A 330 12.64 15.38 -11.13
C GLU A 330 12.64 16.77 -10.46
N PRO A 331 13.33 16.90 -9.30
CA PRO A 331 13.54 18.21 -8.70
C PRO A 331 14.43 19.07 -9.61
N ASP A 332 14.19 20.38 -9.62
CA ASP A 332 15.14 21.31 -10.24
C ASP A 332 16.40 21.35 -9.38
N TYR A 333 17.48 20.75 -9.86
CA TYR A 333 18.80 20.86 -9.22
C TYR A 333 19.34 22.26 -9.48
N LEU A 334 19.74 22.98 -8.40
CA LEU A 334 20.38 24.28 -8.46
C LEU A 334 21.84 24.14 -8.88
#